data_4334d5f5bfb31c2ed4eed3609d7b3a72
#
_entry.id   4334d5f5bfb31c2ed4eed3609d7b3a72
#
_cell.length_a   1.000
_cell.length_b   1.000
_cell.length_c   1.000
_cell.angle_alpha   90.00
_cell.angle_beta   90.00
_cell.angle_gamma   90.00
#
_symmetry.space_group_name_H-M   'P 1'
#
loop_
_entity.id
_entity.type
_entity.pdbx_description
1 polymer ?
#
loop_
_entity_poly.entity_id
_entity_poly.type
_entity_poly.pdbx_seq_one_letter_code
_entity_poly.pdbx_strand_id
1 'polypeptide(L)'
;MFGVYRDRIWNGSIGESEIYFGYGSKLEKQNTWDLDGIKKTETLSLGLGRFEGERLNNKNLVSSYKGSIYYSLSQKFPLVVKKSENKFVDRSFNYISEPVKQGIHLDTKLAASYSLYEDGNHQEYLGFGAGPEFVLGKFKKRFFDYTKISFMPFYRIKSGDSIFKFDQVSDKFTLDLALEQQLYGPVLLRSKATLNLDKDSKDYGDFINSMISLNWKKRSYELGIFYQPHNQSGGINISLYGFE
;
A
#
# COMPACT_ATOMS: atom_id res chain seq x y z
N MET A 1 15.88 -7.35 -10.33
CA MET A 1 16.31 -7.82 -9.00
C MET A 1 16.31 -9.33 -9.03
N PHE A 2 17.39 -9.96 -8.59
CA PHE A 2 17.49 -11.41 -8.39
C PHE A 2 17.64 -11.67 -6.90
N GLY A 3 17.05 -12.74 -6.39
CA GLY A 3 17.18 -13.05 -4.98
C GLY A 3 16.72 -14.46 -4.64
N VAL A 4 17.23 -14.94 -3.50
CA VAL A 4 16.70 -16.10 -2.77
C VAL A 4 15.84 -15.54 -1.64
N TYR A 5 14.72 -16.17 -1.39
CA TYR A 5 13.68 -15.55 -0.60
C TYR A 5 13.02 -16.60 0.31
N ARG A 6 12.90 -16.25 1.57
CA ARG A 6 12.08 -16.97 2.56
C ARG A 6 11.37 -15.92 3.39
N ASP A 7 10.06 -16.00 3.50
CA ASP A 7 9.28 -15.00 4.23
C ASP A 7 7.96 -15.55 4.75
N ARG A 8 7.43 -14.88 5.75
CA ARG A 8 6.04 -14.99 6.19
C ARG A 8 5.25 -13.83 5.66
N ILE A 9 4.15 -14.14 5.00
CA ILE A 9 3.28 -13.16 4.38
C ILE A 9 1.91 -13.25 5.02
N TRP A 10 1.38 -12.10 5.39
CA TRP A 10 -0.03 -11.99 5.72
C TRP A 10 -0.82 -11.72 4.45
N ASN A 11 -1.77 -12.60 4.12
CA ASN A 11 -2.55 -12.52 2.89
C ASN A 11 -4.04 -12.34 3.20
N GLY A 12 -4.43 -11.13 3.58
CA GLY A 12 -5.83 -10.75 3.81
C GLY A 12 -6.60 -11.75 4.66
N SER A 13 -7.79 -12.13 4.22
CA SER A 13 -8.65 -13.12 4.89
C SER A 13 -8.09 -14.54 4.90
N ILE A 14 -7.09 -14.85 4.09
CA ILE A 14 -6.42 -16.16 4.12
C ILE A 14 -5.54 -16.31 5.35
N GLY A 15 -5.06 -15.19 5.88
CA GLY A 15 -4.18 -15.13 7.03
C GLY A 15 -2.73 -15.41 6.72
N GLU A 16 -2.00 -15.90 7.72
CA GLU A 16 -0.56 -16.17 7.60
C GLU A 16 -0.27 -17.30 6.62
N SER A 17 0.73 -17.10 5.78
CA SER A 17 1.26 -18.04 4.82
C SER A 17 2.78 -17.93 4.73
N GLU A 18 3.46 -19.04 4.52
CA GLU A 18 4.91 -19.06 4.38
C GLU A 18 5.35 -19.33 2.95
N ILE A 19 6.39 -18.59 2.53
CA ILE A 19 7.26 -18.96 1.42
C ILE A 19 8.48 -19.61 2.06
N TYR A 20 8.62 -20.91 1.89
CA TYR A 20 9.73 -21.68 2.49
C TYR A 20 11.02 -21.46 1.72
N PHE A 21 10.89 -21.36 0.40
CA PHE A 21 12.01 -21.10 -0.49
C PHE A 21 11.51 -20.44 -1.77
N GLY A 22 12.27 -19.52 -2.31
CA GLY A 22 12.00 -18.91 -3.60
C GLY A 22 13.25 -18.32 -4.20
N TYR A 23 13.34 -18.39 -5.53
CA TYR A 23 14.33 -17.66 -6.29
C TYR A 23 13.74 -17.18 -7.60
N GLY A 24 14.20 -16.04 -8.06
CA GLY A 24 13.67 -15.48 -9.30
C GLY A 24 14.18 -14.08 -9.61
N SER A 25 13.54 -13.49 -10.59
CA SER A 25 13.79 -12.13 -11.02
C SER A 25 12.48 -11.32 -11.05
N LYS A 26 12.60 -10.05 -10.69
CA LYS A 26 11.53 -9.07 -10.79
C LYS A 26 12.06 -7.83 -11.50
N LEU A 27 11.34 -7.39 -12.52
CA LEU A 27 11.51 -6.10 -13.15
C LEU A 27 10.33 -5.24 -12.72
N GLU A 28 10.62 -4.06 -12.19
CA GLU A 28 9.59 -3.10 -11.78
C GLU A 28 9.95 -1.72 -12.32
N LYS A 29 8.98 -1.06 -12.93
CA LYS A 29 9.07 0.32 -13.35
C LYS A 29 7.95 1.09 -12.71
N GLN A 30 8.30 2.15 -11.99
CA GLN A 30 7.37 3.10 -11.43
C GLN A 30 7.62 4.48 -12.00
N ASN A 31 6.57 5.10 -12.52
CA ASN A 31 6.58 6.47 -12.98
C ASN A 31 5.62 7.29 -12.12
N THR A 32 6.04 8.48 -11.73
CA THR A 32 5.17 9.44 -11.06
C THR A 32 5.28 10.78 -11.76
N TRP A 33 4.15 11.39 -12.09
CA TRP A 33 4.09 12.73 -12.71
C TRP A 33 2.90 13.51 -12.18
N ASP A 34 3.02 14.82 -12.25
CA ASP A 34 1.96 15.77 -11.94
C ASP A 34 1.51 16.45 -13.23
N LEU A 35 0.25 16.30 -13.58
CA LEU A 35 -0.36 16.94 -14.74
C LEU A 35 -1.54 17.80 -14.26
N ASP A 36 -1.40 19.11 -14.37
CA ASP A 36 -2.43 20.08 -13.97
C ASP A 36 -2.90 19.91 -12.52
N GLY A 37 -1.97 19.55 -11.61
CA GLY A 37 -2.27 19.31 -10.20
C GLY A 37 -2.85 17.92 -9.90
N ILE A 38 -3.04 17.08 -10.91
CA ILE A 38 -3.41 15.67 -10.77
C ILE A 38 -2.14 14.85 -10.65
N LYS A 39 -1.86 14.35 -9.47
CA LYS A 39 -0.73 13.43 -9.26
C LYS A 39 -1.11 12.05 -9.76
N LYS A 40 -0.30 11.50 -10.66
CA LYS A 40 -0.47 10.14 -11.22
C LYS A 40 0.74 9.30 -10.86
N THR A 41 0.49 8.05 -10.48
CA THR A 41 1.54 7.05 -10.25
C THR A 41 1.16 5.78 -10.99
N GLU A 42 2.03 5.34 -11.88
CA GLU A 42 1.90 4.11 -12.64
C GLU A 42 2.98 3.13 -12.19
N THR A 43 2.62 1.86 -12.03
CA THR A 43 3.55 0.80 -11.71
C THR A 43 3.31 -0.37 -12.65
N LEU A 44 4.37 -0.83 -13.29
CA LEU A 44 4.40 -2.07 -14.06
C LEU A 44 5.43 -3.01 -13.43
N SER A 45 5.06 -4.24 -13.15
CA SER A 45 5.93 -5.24 -12.58
C SER A 45 5.82 -6.56 -13.35
N LEU A 46 6.95 -7.13 -13.70
CA LEU A 46 7.09 -8.45 -14.32
C LEU A 46 7.90 -9.33 -13.39
N GLY A 47 7.41 -10.52 -13.08
CA GLY A 47 8.09 -11.46 -12.19
C GLY A 47 8.18 -12.84 -12.84
N LEU A 48 9.31 -13.51 -12.64
CA LEU A 48 9.51 -14.92 -12.97
C LEU A 48 10.35 -15.56 -11.87
N GLY A 49 9.87 -16.68 -11.33
CA GLY A 49 10.60 -17.38 -10.28
C GLY A 49 10.04 -18.76 -10.00
N ARG A 50 10.79 -19.52 -9.22
CA ARG A 50 10.35 -20.78 -8.63
C ARG A 50 10.14 -20.56 -7.14
N PHE A 51 9.01 -21.02 -6.63
CA PHE A 51 8.60 -20.85 -5.25
C PHE A 51 8.21 -22.19 -4.66
N GLU A 52 8.48 -22.34 -3.37
CA GLU A 52 7.99 -23.42 -2.54
C GLU A 52 7.20 -22.81 -1.36
N GLY A 53 5.95 -23.19 -1.22
CA GLY A 53 5.06 -22.61 -0.22
C GLY A 53 3.87 -23.51 0.09
N GLU A 54 3.03 -23.07 1.03
CA GLU A 54 1.80 -23.76 1.37
C GLU A 54 0.80 -23.71 0.22
N ARG A 55 0.17 -24.86 -0.06
CA ARG A 55 -0.92 -24.94 -1.02
C ARG A 55 -2.19 -24.29 -0.46
N LEU A 56 -3.01 -23.70 -1.35
CA LEU A 56 -4.22 -23.00 -0.93
C LEU A 56 -5.18 -23.86 -0.10
N ASN A 57 -5.41 -25.11 -0.48
CA ASN A 57 -6.48 -25.95 0.07
C ASN A 57 -6.00 -26.92 1.17
N ASN A 58 -4.71 -27.03 1.42
CA ASN A 58 -4.15 -27.88 2.44
C ASN A 58 -2.76 -27.36 2.87
N LYS A 59 -2.26 -27.86 4.00
CA LYS A 59 -0.92 -27.46 4.49
C LYS A 59 0.24 -28.17 3.78
N ASN A 60 -0.03 -28.87 2.67
CA ASN A 60 1.03 -29.53 1.92
C ASN A 60 1.87 -28.48 1.20
N LEU A 61 3.17 -28.70 1.19
CA LEU A 61 4.09 -27.88 0.40
C LEU A 61 3.95 -28.20 -1.08
N VAL A 62 3.96 -27.17 -1.87
CA VAL A 62 4.00 -27.24 -3.33
C VAL A 62 5.16 -26.39 -3.84
N SER A 63 5.88 -26.91 -4.83
CA SER A 63 6.94 -26.18 -5.54
C SER A 63 6.51 -26.01 -6.99
N SER A 64 6.60 -24.78 -7.51
CA SER A 64 6.22 -24.47 -8.89
C SER A 64 6.95 -23.24 -9.41
N TYR A 65 7.15 -23.19 -10.72
CA TYR A 65 7.49 -21.96 -11.41
C TYR A 65 6.25 -21.07 -11.50
N LYS A 66 6.47 -19.76 -11.36
CA LYS A 66 5.45 -18.72 -11.47
C LYS A 66 5.96 -17.59 -12.35
N GLY A 67 5.20 -17.29 -13.42
CA GLY A 67 5.29 -16.04 -14.17
C GLY A 67 4.20 -15.07 -13.71
N SER A 68 4.49 -13.80 -13.58
CA SER A 68 3.49 -12.80 -13.17
C SER A 68 3.69 -11.46 -13.86
N ILE A 69 2.57 -10.81 -14.17
CA ILE A 69 2.53 -9.42 -14.60
C ILE A 69 1.56 -8.68 -13.69
N TYR A 70 1.95 -7.49 -13.26
CA TYR A 70 1.12 -6.60 -12.46
C TYR A 70 1.20 -5.19 -13.04
N TYR A 71 0.05 -4.55 -13.15
CA TYR A 71 -0.10 -3.15 -13.53
C TYR A 71 -0.96 -2.42 -12.52
N SER A 72 -0.59 -1.21 -12.15
CA SER A 72 -1.49 -0.32 -11.41
C SER A 72 -1.33 1.13 -11.84
N LEU A 73 -2.44 1.85 -11.81
CA LEU A 73 -2.53 3.29 -12.02
C LEU A 73 -3.28 3.89 -10.83
N SER A 74 -2.62 4.77 -10.12
CA SER A 74 -3.22 5.57 -9.04
C SER A 74 -3.24 7.03 -9.43
N GLN A 75 -4.36 7.71 -9.17
CA GLN A 75 -4.52 9.12 -9.50
C GLN A 75 -5.13 9.86 -8.31
N LYS A 76 -4.65 11.06 -8.07
CA LYS A 76 -5.16 11.96 -7.03
C LYS A 76 -5.65 13.25 -7.67
N PHE A 77 -6.97 13.46 -7.61
CA PHE A 77 -7.64 14.63 -8.15
C PHE A 77 -7.93 15.65 -7.05
N PRO A 78 -7.49 16.90 -7.16
CA PRO A 78 -7.88 17.95 -6.24
C PRO A 78 -9.34 18.35 -6.51
N LEU A 79 -10.25 18.10 -5.56
CA LEU A 79 -11.66 18.53 -5.66
C LEU A 79 -11.86 19.94 -5.10
N VAL A 80 -11.44 20.14 -3.85
CA VAL A 80 -11.49 21.42 -3.17
C VAL A 80 -10.16 21.64 -2.47
N VAL A 81 -9.31 22.47 -3.04
CA VAL A 81 -7.97 22.75 -2.48
C VAL A 81 -7.85 24.22 -2.13
N LYS A 82 -7.48 24.50 -0.89
CA LYS A 82 -7.18 25.87 -0.48
C LYS A 82 -5.89 26.31 -1.16
N LYS A 83 -5.92 27.47 -1.83
CA LYS A 83 -4.69 28.07 -2.37
C LYS A 83 -3.67 28.18 -1.24
N SER A 84 -2.48 27.60 -1.47
CA SER A 84 -1.37 27.78 -0.54
C SER A 84 -0.98 29.24 -0.52
N GLU A 85 -1.04 29.86 0.65
CA GLU A 85 -0.53 31.21 0.83
C GLU A 85 0.97 31.20 0.63
N ASN A 86 1.40 31.88 -0.40
CA ASN A 86 2.77 32.30 -0.75
C ASN A 86 3.92 31.28 -0.72
N LYS A 87 4.61 31.24 -1.83
CA LYS A 87 5.85 30.53 -2.17
C LYS A 87 7.10 30.95 -1.33
N PHE A 88 6.95 31.69 -0.27
CA PHE A 88 8.11 32.03 0.56
C PHE A 88 8.40 30.86 1.50
N VAL A 89 9.65 30.42 1.44
CA VAL A 89 10.27 29.48 2.40
C VAL A 89 10.28 30.14 3.78
N ASP A 90 9.12 30.17 4.40
CA ASP A 90 8.99 30.60 5.78
C ASP A 90 9.67 29.54 6.67
N ARG A 91 10.50 29.99 7.59
CA ARG A 91 11.14 29.14 8.63
C ARG A 91 10.14 28.29 9.42
N SER A 92 8.83 28.59 9.30
CA SER A 92 7.73 27.84 9.91
C SER A 92 7.52 26.43 9.32
N PHE A 93 8.09 26.09 8.16
CA PHE A 93 8.05 24.73 7.58
C PHE A 93 9.24 23.86 8.02
N ASN A 94 9.56 23.84 9.28
CA ASN A 94 10.73 23.10 9.79
C ASN A 94 10.65 21.58 9.60
N TYR A 95 9.45 21.03 9.39
CA TYR A 95 9.21 19.57 9.34
C TYR A 95 8.97 19.04 7.94
N ILE A 96 8.66 19.90 6.97
CA ILE A 96 8.34 19.51 5.60
C ILE A 96 9.06 20.41 4.59
N SER A 97 9.40 19.86 3.43
CA SER A 97 10.04 20.60 2.33
C SER A 97 9.06 21.48 1.55
N GLU A 98 7.80 21.06 1.46
CA GLU A 98 6.75 21.74 0.72
C GLU A 98 5.53 22.03 1.61
N PRO A 99 4.79 23.12 1.32
CA PRO A 99 3.55 23.43 2.04
C PRO A 99 2.50 22.35 1.87
N VAL A 100 1.75 22.06 2.94
CA VAL A 100 0.61 21.14 2.90
C VAL A 100 -0.49 21.72 2.00
N LYS A 101 -0.87 20.99 0.97
CA LYS A 101 -2.05 21.30 0.13
C LYS A 101 -3.30 20.83 0.88
N GLN A 102 -3.92 21.75 1.66
CA GLN A 102 -5.14 21.44 2.41
C GLN A 102 -6.33 21.31 1.48
N GLY A 103 -7.23 20.40 1.80
CA GLY A 103 -8.47 20.27 1.04
C GLY A 103 -9.01 18.85 1.00
N ILE A 104 -9.87 18.65 0.01
CA ILE A 104 -10.49 17.37 -0.30
C ILE A 104 -9.92 16.92 -1.65
N HIS A 105 -9.41 15.70 -1.69
CA HIS A 105 -8.94 15.06 -2.91
C HIS A 105 -9.78 13.80 -3.16
N LEU A 106 -9.89 13.40 -4.41
CA LEU A 106 -10.41 12.10 -4.81
C LEU A 106 -9.22 11.23 -5.23
N ASP A 107 -8.97 10.18 -4.49
CA ASP A 107 -8.00 9.16 -4.86
C ASP A 107 -8.70 8.08 -5.68
N THR A 108 -8.10 7.68 -6.81
CA THR A 108 -8.58 6.57 -7.63
C THR A 108 -7.45 5.58 -7.85
N LYS A 109 -7.81 4.31 -7.97
CA LYS A 109 -6.85 3.23 -8.23
C LYS A 109 -7.44 2.21 -9.20
N LEU A 110 -6.69 1.90 -10.25
CA LEU A 110 -6.92 0.76 -11.13
C LEU A 110 -5.75 -0.21 -10.93
N ALA A 111 -6.02 -1.51 -10.84
CA ALA A 111 -4.98 -2.51 -10.75
C ALA A 111 -5.39 -3.77 -11.53
N ALA A 112 -4.43 -4.37 -12.23
CA ALA A 112 -4.60 -5.63 -12.93
C ALA A 112 -3.42 -6.55 -12.63
N SER A 113 -3.69 -7.84 -12.49
CA SER A 113 -2.66 -8.85 -12.30
C SER A 113 -3.01 -10.10 -13.06
N TYR A 114 -1.99 -10.76 -13.60
CA TYR A 114 -2.07 -12.09 -14.16
C TYR A 114 -0.89 -12.91 -13.66
N SER A 115 -1.15 -14.11 -13.17
CA SER A 115 -0.14 -15.07 -12.73
C SER A 115 -0.39 -16.42 -13.39
N LEU A 116 0.67 -17.03 -13.92
CA LEU A 116 0.65 -18.35 -14.55
C LEU A 116 1.59 -19.27 -13.79
N TYR A 117 1.18 -20.50 -13.56
CA TYR A 117 1.94 -21.53 -12.85
C TYR A 117 2.34 -22.67 -13.80
N GLU A 118 3.36 -23.44 -13.41
CA GLU A 118 3.93 -24.54 -14.21
C GLU A 118 2.91 -25.61 -14.60
N ASP A 119 1.94 -25.86 -13.76
CA ASP A 119 0.87 -26.84 -13.98
C ASP A 119 -0.25 -26.36 -14.90
N GLY A 120 -0.12 -25.15 -15.49
CA GLY A 120 -1.10 -24.51 -16.35
C GLY A 120 -2.22 -23.78 -15.61
N ASN A 121 -2.26 -23.84 -14.28
CA ASN A 121 -3.17 -23.00 -13.50
C ASN A 121 -2.81 -21.53 -13.67
N HIS A 122 -3.81 -20.68 -13.55
CA HIS A 122 -3.62 -19.24 -13.58
C HIS A 122 -4.51 -18.54 -12.57
N GLN A 123 -4.14 -17.34 -12.21
CA GLN A 123 -4.95 -16.42 -11.44
C GLN A 123 -4.85 -15.03 -12.04
N GLU A 124 -5.98 -14.40 -12.21
CA GLU A 124 -6.06 -13.04 -12.71
C GLU A 124 -7.05 -12.20 -11.91
N TYR A 125 -6.82 -10.90 -11.84
CA TYR A 125 -7.82 -9.96 -11.37
C TYR A 125 -7.70 -8.60 -12.06
N LEU A 126 -8.85 -7.93 -12.15
CA LEU A 126 -8.98 -6.52 -12.43
C LEU A 126 -9.64 -5.86 -11.22
N GLY A 127 -9.00 -4.83 -10.66
CA GLY A 127 -9.50 -4.14 -9.50
C GLY A 127 -9.60 -2.63 -9.73
N PHE A 128 -10.60 -2.01 -9.14
CA PHE A 128 -10.76 -0.57 -9.15
C PHE A 128 -11.25 -0.05 -7.80
N GLY A 129 -10.82 1.15 -7.47
CA GLY A 129 -11.24 1.84 -6.25
C GLY A 129 -11.26 3.35 -6.46
N ALA A 130 -12.12 4.01 -5.71
CA ALA A 130 -12.17 5.46 -5.64
C ALA A 130 -12.67 5.90 -4.28
N GLY A 131 -12.04 6.93 -3.70
CA GLY A 131 -12.46 7.40 -2.40
C GLY A 131 -11.85 8.74 -2.01
N PRO A 132 -12.46 9.43 -1.04
CA PRO A 132 -12.01 10.74 -0.61
C PRO A 132 -10.78 10.68 0.29
N GLU A 133 -9.91 11.67 0.13
CA GLU A 133 -8.85 12.02 1.07
C GLU A 133 -9.08 13.43 1.58
N PHE A 134 -9.09 13.59 2.88
CA PHE A 134 -9.22 14.87 3.58
C PHE A 134 -7.87 15.27 4.16
N VAL A 135 -7.39 16.47 3.82
CA VAL A 135 -6.15 17.03 4.34
C VAL A 135 -6.43 18.33 5.06
N LEU A 136 -6.21 18.33 6.37
CA LEU A 136 -6.47 19.43 7.27
C LEU A 136 -5.17 19.91 7.93
N GLY A 137 -5.08 21.23 8.18
CA GLY A 137 -3.94 21.82 8.87
C GLY A 137 -2.72 22.08 8.00
N LYS A 138 -1.68 22.68 8.57
CA LYS A 138 -0.52 23.20 7.85
C LYS A 138 0.82 22.55 8.24
N PHE A 139 0.81 21.71 9.28
CA PHE A 139 2.03 21.12 9.86
C PHE A 139 3.05 22.16 10.36
N LYS A 140 2.54 23.28 10.92
CA LYS A 140 3.34 24.42 11.38
C LYS A 140 3.38 24.55 12.90
N LYS A 141 2.27 24.25 13.56
CA LYS A 141 2.14 24.38 15.02
C LYS A 141 2.76 23.17 15.73
N ARG A 142 2.95 23.31 17.01
CA ARG A 142 3.57 22.25 17.81
C ARG A 142 2.68 21.05 18.04
N PHE A 143 1.35 21.21 18.07
CA PHE A 143 0.41 20.15 18.43
C PHE A 143 -0.72 20.09 17.40
N PHE A 144 -1.04 18.88 16.94
CA PHE A 144 -2.26 18.51 16.19
C PHE A 144 -2.62 19.46 15.02
N ASP A 145 -1.62 20.05 14.38
CA ASP A 145 -1.84 21.01 13.27
C ASP A 145 -1.91 20.34 11.90
N TYR A 146 -1.84 19.01 11.83
CA TYR A 146 -1.95 18.29 10.57
C TYR A 146 -2.67 16.97 10.80
N THR A 147 -3.70 16.76 9.97
CA THR A 147 -4.48 15.52 9.91
C THR A 147 -4.76 15.18 8.46
N LYS A 148 -4.49 13.95 8.08
CA LYS A 148 -4.90 13.41 6.78
C LYS A 148 -5.65 12.11 7.01
N ILE A 149 -6.83 12.00 6.41
CA ILE A 149 -7.69 10.82 6.50
C ILE A 149 -8.07 10.42 5.08
N SER A 150 -7.98 9.14 4.76
CA SER A 150 -8.46 8.62 3.48
C SER A 150 -9.28 7.35 3.66
N PHE A 151 -10.23 7.18 2.76
CA PHE A 151 -11.14 6.04 2.67
C PHE A 151 -11.15 5.59 1.22
N MET A 152 -10.75 4.36 0.94
CA MET A 152 -10.73 3.85 -0.44
C MET A 152 -11.40 2.48 -0.50
N PRO A 153 -12.70 2.41 -0.83
CA PRO A 153 -13.32 1.16 -1.25
C PRO A 153 -12.63 0.65 -2.52
N PHE A 154 -12.31 -0.64 -2.54
CA PHE A 154 -11.63 -1.28 -3.65
C PHE A 154 -12.30 -2.60 -3.99
N TYR A 155 -12.72 -2.75 -5.23
CA TYR A 155 -13.41 -3.93 -5.74
C TYR A 155 -12.54 -4.68 -6.75
N ARG A 156 -12.51 -6.02 -6.67
CA ARG A 156 -11.77 -6.91 -7.55
C ARG A 156 -12.70 -7.90 -8.25
N ILE A 157 -12.59 -7.97 -9.56
CA ILE A 157 -13.13 -9.04 -10.38
C ILE A 157 -11.98 -10.00 -10.59
N LYS A 158 -12.13 -11.25 -10.15
CA LYS A 158 -11.09 -12.27 -10.26
C LYS A 158 -11.56 -13.49 -11.06
N SER A 159 -10.60 -14.17 -11.69
CA SER A 159 -10.77 -15.47 -12.34
C SER A 159 -9.55 -16.35 -12.02
N GLY A 160 -9.79 -17.65 -11.91
CA GLY A 160 -8.78 -18.62 -11.53
C GLY A 160 -8.33 -18.50 -10.07
N ASP A 161 -7.45 -19.39 -9.67
CA ASP A 161 -6.91 -19.47 -8.32
C ASP A 161 -5.40 -19.73 -8.34
N SER A 162 -4.70 -19.17 -7.35
CA SER A 162 -3.31 -19.51 -7.11
C SER A 162 -3.17 -20.94 -6.58
N ILE A 163 -2.08 -21.59 -6.95
CA ILE A 163 -1.68 -22.84 -6.31
C ILE A 163 -1.11 -22.59 -4.90
N PHE A 164 -0.61 -21.37 -4.66
CA PHE A 164 -0.01 -20.96 -3.39
C PHE A 164 -0.97 -20.15 -2.53
N LYS A 165 -0.96 -20.41 -1.24
CA LYS A 165 -1.72 -19.65 -0.25
C LYS A 165 -1.25 -18.19 -0.15
N PHE A 166 0.05 -17.94 -0.28
CA PHE A 166 0.64 -16.63 -0.06
C PHE A 166 0.27 -15.58 -1.12
N ASP A 167 -0.11 -15.96 -2.31
CA ASP A 167 -0.45 -15.03 -3.40
C ASP A 167 -1.89 -15.14 -3.92
N GLN A 168 -2.71 -15.94 -3.26
CA GLN A 168 -4.13 -16.05 -3.60
C GLN A 168 -4.87 -14.73 -3.38
N VAL A 169 -5.61 -14.29 -4.38
CA VAL A 169 -6.55 -13.17 -4.25
C VAL A 169 -7.87 -13.70 -3.69
N SER A 170 -8.18 -13.37 -2.42
CA SER A 170 -9.39 -13.86 -1.74
C SER A 170 -10.47 -12.79 -1.62
N ASP A 171 -10.07 -11.57 -1.27
CA ASP A 171 -10.98 -10.51 -0.86
C ASP A 171 -11.43 -9.70 -2.08
N LYS A 172 -12.69 -9.91 -2.52
CA LYS A 172 -13.24 -9.21 -3.69
C LYS A 172 -13.54 -7.75 -3.42
N PHE A 173 -14.02 -7.43 -2.19
CA PHE A 173 -14.38 -6.07 -1.83
C PHE A 173 -13.76 -5.68 -0.49
N THR A 174 -12.95 -4.64 -0.48
CA THR A 174 -12.23 -4.15 0.69
C THR A 174 -12.40 -2.64 0.85
N LEU A 175 -12.25 -2.14 2.07
CA LEU A 175 -12.16 -0.72 2.37
C LEU A 175 -10.81 -0.44 3.02
N ASP A 176 -9.95 0.26 2.29
CA ASP A 176 -8.68 0.76 2.83
C ASP A 176 -8.91 2.07 3.58
N LEU A 177 -8.46 2.10 4.82
CA LEU A 177 -8.51 3.24 5.72
C LEU A 177 -7.09 3.71 6.01
N ALA A 178 -6.83 5.01 5.97
CA ALA A 178 -5.57 5.56 6.42
C ALA A 178 -5.77 6.85 7.20
N LEU A 179 -4.99 6.98 8.27
CA LEU A 179 -4.89 8.16 9.11
C LEU A 179 -3.42 8.58 9.21
N GLU A 180 -3.15 9.86 9.00
CA GLU A 180 -1.87 10.47 9.35
C GLU A 180 -2.15 11.70 10.21
N GLN A 181 -1.66 11.69 11.45
CA GLN A 181 -1.90 12.72 12.44
C GLN A 181 -0.58 13.24 13.03
N GLN A 182 -0.35 14.54 12.95
CA GLN A 182 0.70 15.15 13.74
C GLN A 182 0.33 15.07 15.23
N LEU A 183 1.24 14.57 16.06
CA LEU A 183 1.07 14.56 17.50
C LEU A 183 1.76 15.77 18.14
N TYR A 184 3.06 15.89 17.93
CA TYR A 184 3.89 16.96 18.50
C TYR A 184 5.07 17.26 17.60
N GLY A 185 5.25 18.53 17.22
CA GLY A 185 6.38 18.96 16.40
C GLY A 185 6.55 18.08 15.15
N PRO A 186 7.68 17.40 14.99
CA PRO A 186 7.93 16.51 13.85
C PRO A 186 7.32 15.11 13.99
N VAL A 187 6.66 14.80 15.11
CA VAL A 187 6.15 13.45 15.40
C VAL A 187 4.79 13.23 14.71
N LEU A 188 4.73 12.22 13.85
CA LEU A 188 3.53 11.78 13.13
C LEU A 188 3.12 10.37 13.58
N LEU A 189 1.86 10.21 13.89
CA LEU A 189 1.22 8.90 13.97
C LEU A 189 0.63 8.59 12.59
N ARG A 190 0.93 7.40 12.07
CA ARG A 190 0.26 6.86 10.89
C ARG A 190 -0.41 5.54 11.26
N SER A 191 -1.63 5.38 10.80
CA SER A 191 -2.37 4.13 10.91
C SER A 191 -2.95 3.80 9.54
N LYS A 192 -2.85 2.54 9.16
CA LYS A 192 -3.51 1.98 7.97
C LYS A 192 -4.23 0.72 8.38
N ALA A 193 -5.40 0.51 7.82
CA ALA A 193 -6.15 -0.72 8.03
C ALA A 193 -6.96 -1.05 6.77
N THR A 194 -7.16 -2.33 6.51
CA THR A 194 -8.04 -2.83 5.45
C THR A 194 -9.16 -3.63 6.09
N LEU A 195 -10.40 -3.19 5.87
CA LEU A 195 -11.62 -3.85 6.29
C LEU A 195 -12.14 -4.71 5.15
N ASN A 196 -12.50 -5.96 5.44
CA ASN A 196 -13.14 -6.83 4.46
C ASN A 196 -14.64 -6.53 4.37
N LEU A 197 -15.10 -6.17 3.18
CA LEU A 197 -16.51 -5.92 2.88
C LEU A 197 -17.10 -6.97 1.90
N ASP A 198 -16.37 -8.06 1.64
CA ASP A 198 -16.83 -9.17 0.83
C ASP A 198 -17.80 -10.04 1.64
N LYS A 199 -19.10 -9.97 1.31
CA LYS A 199 -20.15 -10.70 2.02
C LYS A 199 -20.05 -12.23 1.89
N ASP A 200 -19.33 -12.70 0.87
CA ASP A 200 -19.09 -14.12 0.65
C ASP A 200 -17.89 -14.64 1.49
N SER A 201 -17.15 -13.74 2.12
CA SER A 201 -16.01 -14.08 2.98
C SER A 201 -16.45 -14.38 4.41
N LYS A 202 -15.79 -15.36 5.04
CA LYS A 202 -15.97 -15.67 6.48
C LYS A 202 -15.56 -14.51 7.39
N ASP A 203 -14.67 -13.65 6.92
CA ASP A 203 -14.09 -12.51 7.66
C ASP A 203 -14.77 -11.19 7.25
N TYR A 204 -16.04 -11.25 6.80
CA TYR A 204 -16.84 -10.05 6.49
C TYR A 204 -16.98 -9.15 7.73
N GLY A 205 -16.62 -7.90 7.58
CA GLY A 205 -16.67 -6.90 8.64
C GLY A 205 -15.44 -6.87 9.54
N ASP A 206 -14.47 -7.75 9.35
CA ASP A 206 -13.23 -7.79 10.11
C ASP A 206 -12.10 -7.02 9.44
N PHE A 207 -11.17 -6.53 10.25
CA PHE A 207 -9.92 -5.99 9.73
C PHE A 207 -9.00 -7.14 9.32
N ILE A 208 -8.64 -7.17 8.04
CA ILE A 208 -7.79 -8.21 7.44
C ILE A 208 -6.33 -7.80 7.31
N ASN A 209 -6.04 -6.54 7.51
CA ASN A 209 -4.68 -6.00 7.57
C ASN A 209 -4.66 -4.71 8.38
N SER A 210 -3.56 -4.47 9.10
CA SER A 210 -3.37 -3.20 9.81
C SER A 210 -1.89 -2.92 10.05
N MET A 211 -1.55 -1.63 10.11
CA MET A 211 -0.23 -1.14 10.45
C MET A 211 -0.36 0.16 11.24
N ILE A 212 0.41 0.29 12.30
CA ILE A 212 0.55 1.52 13.07
C ILE A 212 2.02 1.90 13.07
N SER A 213 2.34 3.18 12.85
CA SER A 213 3.70 3.67 12.93
C SER A 213 3.78 5.04 13.60
N LEU A 214 4.88 5.24 14.31
CA LEU A 214 5.26 6.52 14.88
C LEU A 214 6.52 7.00 14.17
N ASN A 215 6.45 8.19 13.57
CA ASN A 215 7.47 8.69 12.67
C ASN A 215 7.96 10.06 13.12
N TRP A 216 9.26 10.24 13.09
CA TRP A 216 9.93 11.52 13.28
C TRP A 216 10.28 12.10 11.91
N LYS A 217 9.51 13.06 11.46
CA LYS A 217 9.64 13.66 10.13
C LYS A 217 10.40 14.96 10.14
N LYS A 218 11.42 15.06 9.31
CA LYS A 218 12.18 16.27 9.00
C LYS A 218 12.16 16.54 7.50
N ARG A 219 12.72 17.67 7.07
CA ARG A 219 12.76 18.08 5.66
C ARG A 219 13.49 17.09 4.76
N SER A 220 14.63 16.58 5.24
CA SER A 220 15.54 15.72 4.47
C SER A 220 15.46 14.24 4.85
N TYR A 221 14.80 13.90 5.95
CA TYR A 221 14.68 12.51 6.36
C TYR A 221 13.43 12.25 7.21
N GLU A 222 13.06 11.00 7.29
CA GLU A 222 12.05 10.49 8.20
C GLU A 222 12.55 9.19 8.82
N LEU A 223 12.45 9.09 10.15
CA LEU A 223 12.73 7.90 10.93
C LEU A 223 11.44 7.44 11.57
N GLY A 224 11.13 6.16 11.50
CA GLY A 224 9.92 5.64 12.09
C GLY A 224 10.09 4.25 12.67
N ILE A 225 9.24 3.94 13.63
CA ILE A 225 9.00 2.58 14.10
C ILE A 225 7.60 2.19 13.67
N PHE A 226 7.41 0.94 13.27
CA PHE A 226 6.10 0.44 12.88
C PHE A 226 5.81 -0.90 13.54
N TYR A 227 4.53 -1.20 13.65
CA TYR A 227 4.01 -2.49 14.09
C TYR A 227 2.83 -2.90 13.22
N GLN A 228 2.81 -4.16 12.82
CA GLN A 228 1.76 -4.81 12.05
C GLN A 228 1.11 -5.91 12.92
N PRO A 229 -0.04 -5.64 13.54
CA PRO A 229 -0.67 -6.58 14.48
C PRO A 229 -0.97 -7.95 13.88
N HIS A 230 -1.42 -7.99 12.62
CA HIS A 230 -1.77 -9.25 11.95
C HIS A 230 -0.56 -10.16 11.71
N ASN A 231 0.59 -9.57 11.35
CA ASN A 231 1.83 -10.33 11.15
C ASN A 231 2.63 -10.52 12.44
N GLN A 232 2.20 -9.89 13.55
CA GLN A 232 2.96 -9.81 14.80
C GLN A 232 4.41 -9.35 14.56
N SER A 233 4.59 -8.47 13.59
CA SER A 233 5.89 -8.00 13.14
C SER A 233 6.01 -6.50 13.31
N GLY A 234 7.23 -6.03 13.49
CA GLY A 234 7.53 -4.62 13.59
C GLY A 234 8.96 -4.34 13.15
N GLY A 235 9.27 -3.07 12.98
CA GLY A 235 10.59 -2.68 12.52
C GLY A 235 10.81 -1.18 12.55
N ILE A 236 11.94 -0.79 11.97
CA ILE A 236 12.35 0.59 11.82
C ILE A 236 12.36 0.90 10.32
N ASN A 237 11.82 2.05 9.95
CA ASN A 237 11.92 2.59 8.61
C ASN A 237 12.73 3.88 8.60
N ILE A 238 13.53 4.06 7.56
CA ILE A 238 14.33 5.25 7.32
C ILE A 238 14.04 5.69 5.88
N SER A 239 13.61 6.93 5.71
CA SER A 239 13.41 7.54 4.40
C SER A 239 14.24 8.81 4.29
N LEU A 240 14.94 8.97 3.16
CA LEU A 240 15.72 10.16 2.85
C LEU A 240 15.03 10.92 1.72
N TYR A 241 14.97 12.24 1.82
CA TYR A 241 14.32 13.12 0.87
C TYR A 241 15.34 14.11 0.29
N GLY A 242 15.19 14.46 -0.99
CA GLY A 242 15.95 15.57 -1.58
C GLY A 242 17.38 15.25 -2.02
N PHE A 243 17.68 14.00 -2.31
CA PHE A 243 18.88 13.60 -3.05
C PHE A 243 18.48 13.36 -4.53
N GLU A 244 18.20 14.45 -5.25
CA GLU A 244 18.15 14.47 -6.70
C GLU A 244 19.42 15.14 -7.26
#